data_a3e589d8b8ceedda01fd9241f8865353
#
_entry.id   a3e589d8b8ceedda01fd9241f8865353
#
_cell.length_a   1.000
_cell.length_b   1.000
_cell.length_c   1.000
_cell.angle_alpha   90.00
_cell.angle_beta   90.00
_cell.angle_gamma   90.00
#
_symmetry.space_group_name_H-M   'P 1'
#
loop_
_entity.id
_entity.type
_entity.pdbx_description
1 polymer ?
#
loop_
_entity_poly.entity_id
_entity_poly.type
_entity_poly.pdbx_seq_one_letter_code
_entity_poly.pdbx_strand_id
1 'polypeptide(L)'
;MAKMKLYYSPSSPYARKVRAVAIETGLDKKLDMVNVALTPVAPNADVDKHNPIGKIPALSVKGMDLFDSPVICEYLDNQHKRRKLLPRKGRERWVALRLQAMGDGLLDAALLARYEGFLRPEEKRWPDWSKGQIKKIDGVLDQLEAETKSLKGKPTIGTITVGCALGYLDFRFGDHNWRAKRPKLAKWFSAFSKLPSMKTTAPA
;
A
#
# COMPACT_ATOMS: atom_id res chain seq x y z
N MET A 1 17.41 -2.53 21.66
CA MET A 1 16.48 -1.48 21.18
C MET A 1 15.06 -1.99 21.39
N ALA A 2 14.14 -1.15 21.88
CA ALA A 2 12.75 -1.52 22.00
C ALA A 2 12.19 -1.90 20.62
N LYS A 3 11.42 -2.98 20.55
CA LYS A 3 10.71 -3.37 19.33
C LYS A 3 9.66 -2.32 18.98
N MET A 4 9.46 -2.07 17.70
CA MET A 4 8.38 -1.22 17.17
C MET A 4 7.15 -2.09 16.95
N LYS A 5 6.02 -1.75 17.55
CA LYS A 5 4.79 -2.55 17.45
C LYS A 5 3.98 -2.08 16.24
N LEU A 6 3.79 -2.96 15.26
CA LEU A 6 3.01 -2.67 14.04
C LEU A 6 1.66 -3.38 14.07
N TYR A 7 0.59 -2.61 14.16
CA TYR A 7 -0.79 -3.08 14.01
C TYR A 7 -1.09 -3.23 12.51
N TYR A 8 -1.47 -4.44 12.09
CA TYR A 8 -1.61 -4.77 10.67
C TYR A 8 -2.64 -5.87 10.43
N SER A 9 -3.02 -6.06 9.17
CA SER A 9 -3.66 -7.28 8.67
C SER A 9 -2.92 -7.77 7.42
N PRO A 10 -2.79 -9.09 7.20
CA PRO A 10 -2.16 -9.65 5.99
C PRO A 10 -2.83 -9.19 4.69
N SER A 11 -4.14 -8.94 4.72
CA SER A 11 -4.90 -8.49 3.57
C SER A 11 -4.83 -6.98 3.32
N SER A 12 -4.27 -6.18 4.25
CA SER A 12 -4.18 -4.72 4.10
C SER A 12 -3.04 -4.33 3.16
N PRO A 13 -3.33 -3.66 2.04
CA PRO A 13 -2.28 -3.23 1.11
C PRO A 13 -1.40 -2.11 1.68
N TYR A 14 -1.95 -1.26 2.55
CA TYR A 14 -1.20 -0.21 3.24
C TYR A 14 -0.24 -0.79 4.29
N ALA A 15 -0.67 -1.80 5.03
CA ALA A 15 0.21 -2.52 5.95
C ALA A 15 1.27 -3.33 5.18
N ARG A 16 0.92 -3.89 4.02
CA ARG A 16 1.86 -4.53 3.10
C ARG A 16 2.98 -3.56 2.69
N LYS A 17 2.64 -2.32 2.34
CA LYS A 17 3.61 -1.28 2.00
C LYS A 17 4.62 -1.06 3.13
N VAL A 18 4.15 -0.91 4.36
CA VAL A 18 5.02 -0.75 5.54
C VAL A 18 5.93 -1.96 5.74
N ARG A 19 5.40 -3.18 5.63
CA ARG A 19 6.17 -4.42 5.76
C ARG A 19 7.23 -4.55 4.66
N ALA A 20 6.88 -4.23 3.41
CA ALA A 20 7.83 -4.24 2.31
C ALA A 20 8.97 -3.22 2.53
N VAL A 21 8.63 -2.00 2.96
CA VAL A 21 9.62 -0.98 3.33
C VAL A 21 10.52 -1.46 4.47
N ALA A 22 9.97 -2.10 5.49
CA ALA A 22 10.78 -2.64 6.59
C ALA A 22 11.80 -3.68 6.12
N ILE A 23 11.43 -4.56 5.19
CA ILE A 23 12.34 -5.55 4.58
C ILE A 23 13.44 -4.85 3.77
N GLU A 24 13.08 -3.91 2.88
CA GLU A 24 14.05 -3.18 2.05
C GLU A 24 15.06 -2.37 2.87
N THR A 25 14.62 -1.89 4.03
CA THR A 25 15.47 -1.12 4.97
C THR A 25 16.22 -2.00 5.97
N GLY A 26 15.88 -3.31 6.06
CA GLY A 26 16.46 -4.25 7.01
C GLY A 26 15.98 -4.05 8.46
N LEU A 27 14.76 -3.52 8.60
CA LEU A 27 14.13 -3.26 9.90
C LEU A 27 13.01 -4.26 10.23
N ASP A 28 12.74 -5.22 9.36
CA ASP A 28 11.68 -6.22 9.50
C ASP A 28 11.76 -6.97 10.83
N LYS A 29 12.96 -7.39 11.25
CA LYS A 29 13.21 -8.07 12.53
C LYS A 29 13.01 -7.18 13.78
N LYS A 30 12.91 -5.86 13.59
CA LYS A 30 12.64 -4.90 14.67
C LYS A 30 11.16 -4.61 14.85
N LEU A 31 10.31 -5.12 13.95
CA LEU A 31 8.87 -5.02 14.07
C LEU A 31 8.33 -6.14 14.95
N ASP A 32 7.51 -5.77 15.92
CA ASP A 32 6.62 -6.67 16.64
C ASP A 32 5.25 -6.60 15.98
N MET A 33 4.83 -7.72 15.38
CA MET A 33 3.70 -7.76 14.47
C MET A 33 2.41 -8.10 15.21
N VAL A 34 1.49 -7.14 15.34
CA VAL A 34 0.17 -7.32 15.96
C VAL A 34 -0.88 -7.46 14.86
N ASN A 35 -1.32 -8.70 14.61
CA ASN A 35 -2.37 -8.95 13.65
C ASN A 35 -3.73 -8.57 14.23
N VAL A 36 -4.49 -7.74 13.52
CA VAL A 36 -5.80 -7.25 13.92
C VAL A 36 -6.81 -7.34 12.78
N ALA A 37 -8.06 -7.55 13.13
CA ALA A 37 -9.19 -7.47 12.22
C ALA A 37 -9.99 -6.22 12.52
N LEU A 38 -10.34 -5.48 11.47
CA LEU A 38 -11.24 -4.33 11.56
C LEU A 38 -11.85 -3.99 10.20
N THR A 39 -13.01 -3.38 10.23
CA THR A 39 -13.69 -2.78 9.07
C THR A 39 -14.37 -1.48 9.51
N PRO A 40 -14.86 -0.62 8.59
CA PRO A 40 -15.62 0.57 8.98
C PRO A 40 -16.87 0.31 9.82
N VAL A 41 -17.42 -0.91 9.74
CA VAL A 41 -18.62 -1.33 10.49
C VAL A 41 -18.31 -2.29 11.65
N ALA A 42 -17.05 -2.63 11.84
CA ALA A 42 -16.55 -3.44 12.96
C ALA A 42 -15.19 -2.88 13.40
N PRO A 43 -15.17 -1.78 14.17
CA PRO A 43 -13.94 -1.13 14.64
C PRO A 43 -13.19 -2.04 15.63
N ASN A 44 -11.93 -1.69 15.88
CA ASN A 44 -11.06 -2.41 16.81
C ASN A 44 -10.54 -1.43 17.86
N ALA A 45 -11.03 -1.58 19.12
CA ALA A 45 -10.72 -0.68 20.21
C ALA A 45 -9.22 -0.60 20.56
N ASP A 46 -8.43 -1.64 20.29
CA ASP A 46 -6.98 -1.58 20.51
C ASP A 46 -6.29 -0.75 19.43
N VAL A 47 -6.75 -0.83 18.17
CA VAL A 47 -6.26 0.05 17.11
C VAL A 47 -6.63 1.50 17.37
N ASP A 48 -7.85 1.77 17.86
CA ASP A 48 -8.35 3.12 18.13
C ASP A 48 -7.49 3.87 19.16
N LYS A 49 -6.88 3.15 20.13
CA LYS A 49 -5.95 3.72 21.11
C LYS A 49 -4.66 4.27 20.46
N HIS A 50 -4.25 3.73 19.29
CA HIS A 50 -3.00 4.05 18.61
C HIS A 50 -3.21 4.84 17.32
N ASN A 51 -4.43 4.82 16.79
CA ASN A 51 -4.82 5.57 15.59
C ASN A 51 -6.29 5.99 15.70
N PRO A 52 -6.58 7.27 16.03
CA PRO A 52 -7.94 7.75 16.20
C PRO A 52 -8.77 7.73 14.90
N ILE A 53 -8.15 7.48 13.75
CA ILE A 53 -8.85 7.26 12.48
C ILE A 53 -9.44 5.84 12.39
N GLY A 54 -9.08 4.93 13.33
CA GLY A 54 -9.56 3.55 13.34
C GLY A 54 -9.08 2.74 12.13
N LYS A 55 -7.84 2.96 11.66
CA LYS A 55 -7.27 2.29 10.48
C LYS A 55 -5.91 1.68 10.75
N ILE A 56 -5.59 0.68 9.97
CA ILE A 56 -4.24 0.08 9.89
C ILE A 56 -3.57 0.42 8.55
N PRO A 57 -2.22 0.52 8.56
CA PRO A 57 -1.28 0.28 9.65
C PRO A 57 -1.23 1.41 10.69
N ALA A 58 -0.91 1.05 11.94
CA ALA A 58 -0.46 1.96 12.97
C ALA A 58 0.85 1.41 13.57
N LEU A 59 1.81 2.28 13.88
CA LEU A 59 3.12 1.92 14.43
C LEU A 59 3.32 2.59 15.79
N SER A 60 3.37 1.80 16.86
CA SER A 60 3.72 2.31 18.18
C SER A 60 5.21 2.16 18.43
N VAL A 61 5.89 3.27 18.72
CA VAL A 61 7.34 3.33 18.92
C VAL A 61 7.74 4.42 19.90
N LYS A 62 8.51 4.05 20.94
CA LYS A 62 9.09 5.00 21.90
C LYS A 62 8.06 5.98 22.52
N GLY A 63 6.85 5.49 22.83
CA GLY A 63 5.78 6.31 23.40
C GLY A 63 5.09 7.25 22.40
N MET A 64 5.29 7.05 21.10
CA MET A 64 4.66 7.79 20.02
C MET A 64 3.95 6.81 19.08
N ASP A 65 2.76 7.16 18.63
CA ASP A 65 2.00 6.41 17.64
C ASP A 65 2.03 7.13 16.30
N LEU A 66 2.40 6.39 15.25
CA LEU A 66 2.53 6.88 13.89
C LEU A 66 1.48 6.25 12.98
N PHE A 67 0.85 7.03 12.19
CA PHE A 67 -0.09 6.73 11.10
C PHE A 67 -0.13 7.96 10.18
N ASP A 68 -0.46 7.84 8.88
CA ASP A 68 -0.79 6.62 8.16
C ASP A 68 0.46 5.92 7.57
N SER A 69 0.26 5.05 6.59
CA SER A 69 1.36 4.29 5.98
C SER A 69 2.47 5.14 5.34
N PRO A 70 2.24 6.28 4.67
CA PRO A 70 3.26 7.24 4.25
C PRO A 70 4.18 7.70 5.38
N VAL A 71 3.60 8.13 6.50
CA VAL A 71 4.33 8.61 7.68
C VAL A 71 5.20 7.50 8.27
N ILE A 72 4.61 6.30 8.43
CA ILE A 72 5.34 5.13 8.95
C ILE A 72 6.51 4.75 8.03
N CYS A 73 6.29 4.75 6.71
CA CYS A 73 7.33 4.42 5.73
C CYS A 73 8.47 5.44 5.76
N GLU A 74 8.19 6.74 5.85
CA GLU A 74 9.22 7.78 5.97
C GLU A 74 9.97 7.66 7.30
N TYR A 75 9.27 7.37 8.40
CA TYR A 75 9.90 7.09 9.68
C TYR A 75 10.89 5.92 9.57
N LEU A 76 10.47 4.77 9.02
CA LEU A 76 11.33 3.60 8.86
C LEU A 76 12.52 3.91 7.95
N ASP A 77 12.30 4.62 6.85
CA ASP A 77 13.38 5.01 5.93
C ASP A 77 14.42 5.93 6.61
N ASN A 78 14.04 6.66 7.65
CA ASN A 78 14.97 7.48 8.44
C ASN A 78 15.74 6.69 9.52
N GLN A 79 15.33 5.46 9.87
CA GLN A 79 15.97 4.66 10.95
C GLN A 79 17.18 3.84 10.49
N HIS A 80 17.64 3.97 9.25
CA HIS A 80 18.80 3.22 8.72
C HIS A 80 19.78 4.10 7.94
N LYS A 81 20.99 3.57 7.72
CA LYS A 81 22.06 4.25 6.96
C LYS A 81 22.17 3.79 5.50
N ARG A 82 21.35 2.85 5.06
CA ARG A 82 21.32 2.34 3.67
C ARG A 82 20.80 3.41 2.72
N ARG A 83 20.79 3.12 1.41
CA ARG A 83 20.14 3.97 0.40
C ARG A 83 18.68 4.23 0.77
N LYS A 84 18.29 5.49 0.73
CA LYS A 84 16.93 5.89 1.06
C LYS A 84 15.94 5.45 -0.02
N LEU A 85 14.78 4.97 0.41
CA LEU A 85 13.65 4.66 -0.47
C LEU A 85 12.90 5.93 -0.87
N LEU A 86 12.94 6.95 0.00
CA LEU A 86 12.44 8.28 -0.27
C LEU A 86 13.64 9.21 -0.54
N PRO A 87 13.92 9.59 -1.80
CA PRO A 87 15.01 10.49 -2.13
C PRO A 87 14.90 11.81 -1.37
N ARG A 88 16.03 12.32 -0.87
CA ARG A 88 16.03 13.49 0.03
C ARG A 88 15.64 14.79 -0.67
N LYS A 89 15.99 14.96 -1.97
CA LYS A 89 15.80 16.19 -2.75
C LYS A 89 15.71 15.91 -4.25
N GLY A 90 15.44 16.94 -5.01
CA GLY A 90 15.48 16.90 -6.47
C GLY A 90 14.24 16.26 -7.10
N ARG A 91 14.29 16.12 -8.43
CA ARG A 91 13.21 15.55 -9.25
C ARG A 91 12.82 14.13 -8.82
N GLU A 92 13.80 13.32 -8.44
CA GLU A 92 13.58 11.93 -8.02
C GLU A 92 12.66 11.84 -6.80
N ARG A 93 12.77 12.79 -5.85
CA ARG A 93 11.88 12.86 -4.70
C ARG A 93 10.43 13.07 -5.15
N TRP A 94 10.20 14.03 -6.03
CA TRP A 94 8.86 14.33 -6.52
C TRP A 94 8.25 13.20 -7.33
N VAL A 95 9.06 12.50 -8.13
CA VAL A 95 8.64 11.29 -8.84
C VAL A 95 8.23 10.19 -7.85
N ALA A 96 9.05 9.92 -6.83
CA ALA A 96 8.76 8.91 -5.83
C ALA A 96 7.48 9.23 -5.04
N LEU A 97 7.30 10.48 -4.60
CA LEU A 97 6.11 10.93 -3.89
C LEU A 97 4.85 10.87 -4.76
N ARG A 98 4.95 11.29 -6.03
CA ARG A 98 3.83 11.23 -6.96
C ARG A 98 3.41 9.79 -7.25
N LEU A 99 4.36 8.88 -7.47
CA LEU A 99 4.07 7.46 -7.63
C LEU A 99 3.43 6.87 -6.35
N GLN A 100 3.88 7.28 -5.18
CA GLN A 100 3.25 6.90 -3.92
C GLN A 100 1.81 7.39 -3.86
N ALA A 101 1.56 8.66 -4.17
CA ALA A 101 0.21 9.23 -4.18
C ALA A 101 -0.71 8.53 -5.21
N MET A 102 -0.18 8.19 -6.39
CA MET A 102 -0.94 7.43 -7.40
C MET A 102 -1.30 6.02 -6.90
N GLY A 103 -0.34 5.31 -6.29
CA GLY A 103 -0.58 3.98 -5.75
C GLY A 103 -1.55 4.00 -4.56
N ASP A 104 -1.40 4.97 -3.64
CA ASP A 104 -2.31 5.13 -2.50
C ASP A 104 -3.72 5.54 -2.98
N GLY A 105 -3.85 6.47 -3.92
CA GLY A 105 -5.14 6.85 -4.49
C GLY A 105 -5.84 5.72 -5.26
N LEU A 106 -5.06 4.85 -5.95
CA LEU A 106 -5.60 3.62 -6.53
C LEU A 106 -6.15 2.69 -5.45
N LEU A 107 -5.40 2.50 -4.36
CA LEU A 107 -5.82 1.68 -3.23
C LEU A 107 -7.05 2.23 -2.53
N ASP A 108 -7.16 3.55 -2.36
CA ASP A 108 -8.33 4.21 -1.79
C ASP A 108 -9.58 3.92 -2.63
N ALA A 109 -9.49 4.10 -3.95
CA ALA A 109 -10.58 3.77 -4.87
C ALA A 109 -10.93 2.28 -4.83
N ALA A 110 -9.93 1.39 -4.81
CA ALA A 110 -10.14 -0.04 -4.76
C ALA A 110 -10.79 -0.47 -3.42
N LEU A 111 -10.38 0.11 -2.30
CA LEU A 111 -10.96 -0.19 -1.00
C LEU A 111 -12.41 0.27 -0.91
N LEU A 112 -12.73 1.46 -1.44
CA LEU A 112 -14.11 1.97 -1.50
C LEU A 112 -14.99 1.08 -2.38
N ALA A 113 -14.51 0.67 -3.56
CA ALA A 113 -15.24 -0.28 -4.42
C ALA A 113 -15.44 -1.65 -3.72
N ARG A 114 -14.40 -2.13 -3.02
CA ARG A 114 -14.46 -3.38 -2.26
C ARG A 114 -15.52 -3.31 -1.16
N TYR A 115 -15.55 -2.23 -0.37
CA TYR A 115 -16.51 -2.09 0.73
C TYR A 115 -17.93 -1.93 0.22
N GLU A 116 -18.14 -1.25 -0.89
CA GLU A 116 -19.46 -1.15 -1.53
C GLU A 116 -20.02 -2.52 -1.90
N GLY A 117 -19.18 -3.42 -2.44
CA GLY A 117 -19.62 -4.76 -2.84
C GLY A 117 -19.60 -5.81 -1.72
N PHE A 118 -18.76 -5.62 -0.67
CA PHE A 118 -18.54 -6.63 0.36
C PHE A 118 -19.22 -6.34 1.70
N LEU A 119 -19.23 -5.07 2.13
CA LEU A 119 -19.81 -4.69 3.43
C LEU A 119 -21.22 -4.15 3.32
N ARG A 120 -21.52 -3.45 2.21
CA ARG A 120 -22.84 -2.87 2.04
C ARG A 120 -23.87 -3.94 1.70
N PRO A 121 -25.03 -3.98 2.39
CA PRO A 121 -26.14 -4.83 2.03
C PRO A 121 -26.52 -4.66 0.55
N GLU A 122 -26.90 -5.74 -0.12
CA GLU A 122 -27.07 -5.76 -1.58
C GLU A 122 -28.08 -4.72 -2.06
N GLU A 123 -29.19 -4.59 -1.37
CA GLU A 123 -30.28 -3.66 -1.66
C GLU A 123 -29.92 -2.18 -1.46
N LYS A 124 -28.77 -1.91 -0.83
CA LYS A 124 -28.22 -0.56 -0.58
C LYS A 124 -27.00 -0.23 -1.42
N ARG A 125 -26.56 -1.14 -2.30
CA ARG A 125 -25.39 -0.91 -3.15
C ARG A 125 -25.72 0.09 -4.25
N TRP A 126 -24.75 0.97 -4.52
CA TRP A 126 -24.86 1.96 -5.56
C TRP A 126 -23.88 1.66 -6.72
N PRO A 127 -24.38 1.05 -7.84
CA PRO A 127 -23.51 0.63 -8.95
C PRO A 127 -22.69 1.78 -9.56
N ASP A 128 -23.24 3.00 -9.65
CA ASP A 128 -22.55 4.13 -10.25
C ASP A 128 -21.40 4.64 -9.37
N TRP A 129 -21.53 4.50 -8.04
CA TRP A 129 -20.42 4.72 -7.12
C TRP A 129 -19.26 3.76 -7.43
N SER A 130 -19.55 2.47 -7.55
CA SER A 130 -18.56 1.44 -7.86
C SER A 130 -17.89 1.69 -9.22
N LYS A 131 -18.67 2.01 -10.26
CA LYS A 131 -18.16 2.40 -11.59
C LYS A 131 -17.23 3.61 -11.50
N GLY A 132 -17.59 4.62 -10.69
CA GLY A 132 -16.78 5.80 -10.45
C GLY A 132 -15.42 5.46 -9.82
N GLN A 133 -15.37 4.53 -8.86
CA GLN A 133 -14.12 4.07 -8.27
C GLN A 133 -13.27 3.28 -9.27
N ILE A 134 -13.87 2.38 -10.03
CA ILE A 134 -13.18 1.61 -11.08
C ILE A 134 -12.58 2.56 -12.14
N LYS A 135 -13.30 3.60 -12.55
CA LYS A 135 -12.78 4.62 -13.48
C LYS A 135 -11.50 5.30 -12.95
N LYS A 136 -11.42 5.58 -11.63
CA LYS A 136 -10.21 6.15 -11.02
C LYS A 136 -9.06 5.15 -11.06
N ILE A 137 -9.32 3.88 -10.75
CA ILE A 137 -8.33 2.80 -10.85
C ILE A 137 -7.78 2.73 -12.27
N ASP A 138 -8.66 2.69 -13.28
CA ASP A 138 -8.27 2.62 -14.69
C ASP A 138 -7.42 3.83 -15.11
N GLY A 139 -7.80 5.05 -14.71
CA GLY A 139 -7.04 6.26 -14.99
C GLY A 139 -5.62 6.21 -14.42
N VAL A 140 -5.44 5.71 -13.20
CA VAL A 140 -4.10 5.53 -12.61
C VAL A 140 -3.31 4.45 -13.35
N LEU A 141 -3.95 3.32 -13.69
CA LEU A 141 -3.30 2.24 -14.42
C LEU A 141 -2.84 2.69 -15.82
N ASP A 142 -3.65 3.47 -16.53
CA ASP A 142 -3.31 4.01 -17.86
C ASP A 142 -2.13 5.00 -17.78
N GLN A 143 -2.12 5.85 -16.74
CA GLN A 143 -1.01 6.75 -16.48
C GLN A 143 0.29 5.97 -16.18
N LEU A 144 0.22 4.93 -15.35
CA LEU A 144 1.37 4.09 -15.02
C LEU A 144 1.88 3.31 -16.25
N GLU A 145 1.00 2.85 -17.13
CA GLU A 145 1.37 2.21 -18.41
C GLU A 145 2.12 3.19 -19.29
N ALA A 146 1.62 4.43 -19.45
CA ALA A 146 2.24 5.47 -20.26
C ALA A 146 3.64 5.85 -19.76
N GLU A 147 3.81 5.91 -18.42
CA GLU A 147 5.06 6.34 -17.78
C GLU A 147 5.87 5.21 -17.13
N THR A 148 5.73 3.97 -17.59
CA THR A 148 6.44 2.79 -17.02
C THR A 148 7.96 3.00 -16.88
N LYS A 149 8.55 3.91 -17.65
CA LYS A 149 9.97 4.30 -17.52
C LYS A 149 10.30 4.85 -16.14
N SER A 150 9.36 5.54 -15.49
CA SER A 150 9.53 6.10 -14.13
C SER A 150 9.55 5.04 -13.04
N LEU A 151 9.12 3.81 -13.34
CA LEU A 151 9.11 2.68 -12.41
C LEU A 151 10.42 1.88 -12.42
N LYS A 152 11.35 2.18 -13.35
CA LYS A 152 12.61 1.45 -13.49
C LYS A 152 13.63 1.84 -12.43
N GLY A 153 14.58 0.93 -12.19
CA GLY A 153 15.70 1.16 -11.29
C GLY A 153 15.52 0.48 -9.93
N LYS A 154 16.27 0.97 -8.93
CA LYS A 154 16.19 0.45 -7.56
C LYS A 154 14.86 0.84 -6.91
N PRO A 155 14.31 0.00 -6.02
CA PRO A 155 13.04 0.30 -5.35
C PRO A 155 13.04 1.67 -4.66
N THR A 156 11.93 2.38 -4.79
CA THR A 156 11.60 3.60 -4.05
C THR A 156 10.28 3.42 -3.33
N ILE A 157 9.96 4.32 -2.41
CA ILE A 157 8.63 4.31 -1.77
C ILE A 157 7.50 4.31 -2.80
N GLY A 158 7.66 5.06 -3.89
CA GLY A 158 6.67 5.11 -4.96
C GLY A 158 6.49 3.78 -5.69
N THR A 159 7.59 3.13 -6.09
CA THR A 159 7.52 1.84 -6.79
C THR A 159 7.01 0.71 -5.88
N ILE A 160 7.36 0.74 -4.59
CA ILE A 160 6.83 -0.22 -3.59
C ILE A 160 5.31 -0.02 -3.46
N THR A 161 4.83 1.23 -3.36
CA THR A 161 3.41 1.53 -3.25
C THR A 161 2.64 1.06 -4.49
N VAL A 162 3.14 1.36 -5.69
CA VAL A 162 2.55 0.85 -6.95
C VAL A 162 2.53 -0.68 -6.97
N GLY A 163 3.63 -1.34 -6.57
CA GLY A 163 3.67 -2.81 -6.48
C GLY A 163 2.64 -3.38 -5.50
N CYS A 164 2.45 -2.75 -4.34
CA CYS A 164 1.41 -3.15 -3.39
C CYS A 164 0.00 -2.94 -3.96
N ALA A 165 -0.22 -1.85 -4.69
CA ALA A 165 -1.50 -1.53 -5.31
C ALA A 165 -1.87 -2.56 -6.40
N LEU A 166 -0.96 -2.87 -7.31
CA LEU A 166 -1.17 -3.87 -8.35
C LEU A 166 -1.40 -5.27 -7.76
N GLY A 167 -0.64 -5.64 -6.73
CA GLY A 167 -0.86 -6.91 -6.03
C GLY A 167 -2.19 -6.97 -5.27
N TYR A 168 -2.72 -5.84 -4.82
CA TYR A 168 -4.05 -5.78 -4.23
C TYR A 168 -5.16 -5.96 -5.28
N LEU A 169 -4.98 -5.39 -6.48
CA LEU A 169 -5.89 -5.65 -7.60
C LEU A 169 -5.92 -7.14 -7.96
N ASP A 170 -4.76 -7.80 -8.02
CA ASP A 170 -4.71 -9.24 -8.27
C ASP A 170 -5.45 -10.05 -7.19
N PHE A 171 -5.32 -9.62 -5.93
CA PHE A 171 -5.91 -10.33 -4.79
C PHE A 171 -7.43 -10.15 -4.70
N ARG A 172 -7.96 -8.96 -5.05
CA ARG A 172 -9.37 -8.62 -4.80
C ARG A 172 -10.19 -8.34 -6.05
N PHE A 173 -9.55 -8.09 -7.18
CA PHE A 173 -10.18 -7.65 -8.42
C PHE A 173 -9.70 -8.50 -9.61
N GLY A 174 -9.63 -9.83 -9.43
CA GLY A 174 -9.16 -10.75 -10.48
C GLY A 174 -9.92 -10.60 -11.81
N ASP A 175 -11.23 -10.39 -11.74
CA ASP A 175 -12.10 -10.23 -12.91
C ASP A 175 -11.85 -8.92 -13.66
N HIS A 176 -11.25 -7.91 -13.03
CA HIS A 176 -10.95 -6.62 -13.67
C HIS A 176 -9.92 -6.74 -14.80
N ASN A 177 -9.10 -7.80 -14.80
CA ASN A 177 -8.08 -8.10 -15.82
C ASN A 177 -7.27 -6.87 -16.27
N TRP A 178 -6.74 -6.12 -15.31
CA TRP A 178 -6.04 -4.86 -15.56
C TRP A 178 -4.86 -4.98 -16.52
N ARG A 179 -4.28 -6.18 -16.66
CA ARG A 179 -3.11 -6.44 -17.51
C ARG A 179 -3.41 -6.40 -18.99
N ALA A 180 -4.61 -6.77 -19.41
CA ALA A 180 -4.96 -6.94 -20.83
C ALA A 180 -4.66 -5.68 -21.66
N LYS A 181 -4.89 -4.48 -21.11
CA LYS A 181 -4.66 -3.20 -21.77
C LYS A 181 -3.34 -2.52 -21.39
N ARG A 182 -2.54 -3.12 -20.50
CA ARG A 182 -1.36 -2.47 -19.89
C ARG A 182 -0.14 -3.39 -19.85
N PRO A 183 0.36 -3.80 -21.05
CA PRO A 183 1.40 -4.83 -21.17
C PRO A 183 2.76 -4.40 -20.59
N LYS A 184 3.13 -3.12 -20.69
CA LYS A 184 4.41 -2.62 -20.12
C LYS A 184 4.38 -2.63 -18.62
N LEU A 185 3.27 -2.18 -18.02
CA LEU A 185 3.05 -2.21 -16.57
C LEU A 185 3.00 -3.66 -16.06
N ALA A 186 2.32 -4.55 -16.78
CA ALA A 186 2.26 -5.97 -16.46
C ALA A 186 3.64 -6.62 -16.46
N LYS A 187 4.46 -6.33 -17.48
CA LYS A 187 5.86 -6.80 -17.56
C LYS A 187 6.70 -6.28 -16.41
N TRP A 188 6.59 -4.99 -16.07
CA TRP A 188 7.28 -4.40 -14.94
C TRP A 188 6.87 -5.08 -13.62
N PHE A 189 5.58 -5.23 -13.38
CA PHE A 189 5.08 -5.83 -12.15
C PHE A 189 5.48 -7.29 -12.01
N SER A 190 5.48 -8.06 -13.09
CA SER A 190 5.95 -9.45 -13.09
C SER A 190 7.42 -9.58 -12.65
N ALA A 191 8.27 -8.60 -12.97
CA ALA A 191 9.63 -8.56 -12.46
C ALA A 191 9.71 -8.03 -11.03
N PHE A 192 8.99 -6.94 -10.71
CA PHE A 192 9.02 -6.29 -9.41
C PHE A 192 8.46 -7.18 -8.29
N SER A 193 7.41 -7.95 -8.57
CA SER A 193 6.80 -8.89 -7.62
C SER A 193 7.74 -10.03 -7.19
N LYS A 194 8.85 -10.25 -7.90
CA LYS A 194 9.88 -11.25 -7.54
C LYS A 194 10.84 -10.77 -6.45
N LEU A 195 10.84 -9.49 -6.11
CA LEU A 195 11.65 -8.97 -5.02
C LEU A 195 11.30 -9.67 -3.70
N PRO A 196 12.29 -9.98 -2.83
CA PRO A 196 12.03 -10.61 -1.54
C PRO A 196 10.97 -9.90 -0.72
N SER A 197 11.02 -8.56 -0.66
CA SER A 197 10.04 -7.73 0.05
C SER A 197 8.62 -7.92 -0.47
N MET A 198 8.45 -8.05 -1.79
CA MET A 198 7.13 -8.22 -2.41
C MET A 198 6.60 -9.66 -2.28
N LYS A 199 7.49 -10.68 -2.36
CA LYS A 199 7.12 -12.08 -2.17
C LYS A 199 6.70 -12.36 -0.73
N THR A 200 7.54 -11.97 0.24
CA THR A 200 7.31 -12.25 1.66
C THR A 200 6.06 -11.54 2.20
N THR A 201 5.67 -10.43 1.59
CA THR A 201 4.51 -9.63 2.02
C THR A 201 3.27 -9.84 1.15
N ALA A 202 3.28 -10.80 0.23
CA ALA A 202 2.11 -11.08 -0.61
C ALA A 202 0.84 -11.25 0.25
N PRO A 203 -0.31 -10.73 -0.17
CA PRO A 203 -1.55 -10.89 0.57
C PRO A 203 -1.98 -12.37 0.56
N ALA A 204 -2.55 -12.81 1.69
CA ALA A 204 -3.08 -14.15 1.89
C ALA A 204 -4.51 -14.08 2.45
#